data_dae7b4337818cb051901863ea3ae0889
#
_entry.id   dae7b4337818cb051901863ea3ae0889
#
_cell.length_a   1.000
_cell.length_b   1.000
_cell.length_c   1.000
_cell.angle_alpha   90.00
_cell.angle_beta   90.00
_cell.angle_gamma   90.00
#
_symmetry.space_group_name_H-M   'P 1'
#
loop_
_entity.id
_entity.type
_entity.pdbx_description
1 polymer ?
#
loop_
_entity_poly.entity_id
_entity_poly.type
_entity_poly.pdbx_seq_one_letter_code
_entity_poly.pdbx_strand_id
1 'polypeptide(L)'
;MTESSQIIKHTRFSSKNNNNIFMNTDQLQATINTFWENHIIPALFEYIKIPNKSPSFDPEWKANGHMDRVLNLATKWAKEHLPDGAELTVKESDGRTPLILIDIPGDRKGNILMYGHLDKQPEMEGWNEGLGPWSPVMKDGKL
;
A
#
# COMPACT_ATOMS: atom_id res chain seq x y z
N MET A 1 -28.14 13.52 3.79
CA MET A 1 -28.56 12.19 4.28
C MET A 1 -27.37 11.28 4.09
N THR A 2 -26.77 11.08 5.16
CA THR A 2 -25.56 10.38 5.54
C THR A 2 -25.85 8.89 5.64
N GLU A 3 -25.17 8.10 4.85
CA GLU A 3 -24.90 6.69 5.17
C GLU A 3 -23.81 6.19 4.24
N SER A 4 -22.66 5.95 4.81
CA SER A 4 -21.79 4.82 4.50
C SER A 4 -20.40 5.03 5.09
N SER A 5 -20.34 4.99 6.39
CA SER A 5 -19.11 4.73 7.15
C SER A 5 -19.35 3.53 8.04
N GLN A 6 -19.59 2.39 7.48
CA GLN A 6 -19.48 1.11 8.17
C GLN A 6 -18.15 0.45 7.78
N ILE A 7 -17.17 1.05 8.30
CA ILE A 7 -15.84 0.59 8.66
C ILE A 7 -15.93 -0.83 9.22
N ILE A 8 -15.06 -1.67 8.72
CA ILE A 8 -14.67 -2.96 9.31
C ILE A 8 -14.18 -2.70 10.74
N LYS A 9 -15.12 -2.60 11.66
CA LYS A 9 -14.84 -2.56 13.10
C LYS A 9 -14.78 -3.97 13.64
N HIS A 10 -13.57 -4.31 14.10
CA HIS A 10 -13.28 -5.31 15.12
C HIS A 10 -13.55 -6.78 14.81
N THR A 11 -12.52 -7.46 14.37
CA THR A 11 -12.30 -8.81 14.89
C THR A 11 -11.21 -8.73 15.96
N ARG A 12 -11.60 -8.41 17.18
CA ARG A 12 -10.79 -8.65 18.37
C ARG A 12 -10.63 -10.17 18.49
N PHE A 13 -9.45 -10.69 18.19
CA PHE A 13 -9.11 -12.04 18.57
C PHE A 13 -8.87 -12.08 20.10
N SER A 14 -9.94 -12.32 20.85
CA SER A 14 -9.83 -12.64 22.27
C SER A 14 -9.26 -14.03 22.42
N SER A 15 -8.03 -14.12 22.91
CA SER A 15 -7.33 -15.38 23.18
C SER A 15 -7.81 -16.03 24.48
N LYS A 16 -9.04 -16.57 24.49
CA LYS A 16 -9.45 -17.56 25.51
C LYS A 16 -10.50 -18.47 24.89
N ASN A 17 -10.05 -19.39 24.05
CA ASN A 17 -10.65 -20.71 23.86
C ASN A 17 -9.78 -21.47 22.85
N ASN A 18 -9.29 -22.65 23.26
CA ASN A 18 -8.66 -23.65 22.38
C ASN A 18 -9.69 -24.27 21.40
N ASN A 19 -10.44 -23.45 20.72
CA ASN A 19 -11.19 -23.90 19.56
C ASN A 19 -10.28 -23.65 18.37
N ASN A 20 -9.91 -24.71 17.67
CA ASN A 20 -9.38 -24.62 16.32
C ASN A 20 -10.34 -23.74 15.51
N ILE A 21 -9.98 -22.46 15.34
CA ILE A 21 -10.69 -21.56 14.45
C ILE A 21 -10.33 -22.07 13.06
N PHE A 22 -11.17 -22.95 12.51
CA PHE A 22 -11.12 -23.28 11.08
C PHE A 22 -11.48 -21.99 10.37
N MET A 23 -10.43 -21.32 9.83
CA MET A 23 -10.65 -20.16 8.97
C MET A 23 -11.42 -20.64 7.74
N ASN A 24 -12.62 -20.09 7.53
CA ASN A 24 -13.39 -20.37 6.32
C ASN A 24 -12.63 -19.75 5.14
N THR A 25 -11.95 -20.61 4.37
CA THR A 25 -11.11 -20.19 3.25
C THR A 25 -11.90 -19.46 2.18
N ASP A 26 -13.15 -19.85 1.93
CA ASP A 26 -13.98 -19.21 0.90
C ASP A 26 -14.39 -17.80 1.34
N GLN A 27 -14.73 -17.63 2.62
CA GLN A 27 -15.04 -16.32 3.17
C GLN A 27 -13.80 -15.41 3.22
N LEU A 28 -12.63 -15.95 3.57
CA LEU A 28 -11.38 -15.22 3.52
C LEU A 28 -11.05 -14.78 2.09
N GLN A 29 -11.18 -15.68 1.11
CA GLN A 29 -10.93 -15.37 -0.29
C GLN A 29 -11.87 -14.29 -0.80
N ALA A 30 -13.16 -14.37 -0.49
CA ALA A 30 -14.13 -13.35 -0.86
C ALA A 30 -13.78 -11.98 -0.26
N THR A 31 -13.36 -11.94 1.01
CA THR A 31 -12.95 -10.73 1.70
C THR A 31 -11.71 -10.12 1.02
N ILE A 32 -10.69 -10.94 0.74
CA ILE A 32 -9.46 -10.52 0.05
C ILE A 32 -9.80 -9.96 -1.33
N ASN A 33 -10.61 -10.65 -2.12
CA ASN A 33 -10.98 -10.20 -3.47
C ASN A 33 -11.71 -8.86 -3.42
N THR A 34 -12.68 -8.71 -2.52
CA THR A 34 -13.42 -7.46 -2.34
C THR A 34 -12.49 -6.30 -1.93
N PHE A 35 -11.56 -6.55 -1.00
CA PHE A 35 -10.59 -5.55 -0.58
C PHE A 35 -9.63 -5.18 -1.70
N TRP A 36 -9.16 -6.18 -2.46
CA TRP A 36 -8.30 -5.98 -3.61
C TRP A 36 -8.93 -5.08 -4.66
N GLU A 37 -10.17 -5.39 -5.06
CA GLU A 37 -10.88 -4.64 -6.09
C GLU A 37 -11.23 -3.20 -5.65
N ASN A 38 -11.67 -3.04 -4.41
CA ASN A 38 -12.20 -1.76 -3.95
C ASN A 38 -11.16 -0.83 -3.33
N HIS A 39 -10.01 -1.35 -2.87
CA HIS A 39 -9.00 -0.55 -2.16
C HIS A 39 -7.61 -0.63 -2.80
N ILE A 40 -7.15 -1.84 -3.18
CA ILE A 40 -5.78 -2.00 -3.70
C ILE A 40 -5.69 -1.51 -5.15
N ILE A 41 -6.56 -1.99 -6.04
CA ILE A 41 -6.51 -1.63 -7.46
C ILE A 41 -6.62 -0.12 -7.67
N PRO A 42 -7.57 0.61 -7.07
CA PRO A 42 -7.63 2.07 -7.20
C PRO A 42 -6.36 2.77 -6.72
N ALA A 43 -5.78 2.32 -5.60
CA ALA A 43 -4.53 2.89 -5.09
C ALA A 43 -3.36 2.64 -6.03
N LEU A 44 -3.26 1.45 -6.63
CA LEU A 44 -2.24 1.12 -7.62
C LEU A 44 -2.37 1.98 -8.88
N PHE A 45 -3.59 2.28 -9.34
CA PHE A 45 -3.79 3.21 -10.46
C PHE A 45 -3.19 4.57 -10.17
N GLU A 46 -3.45 5.14 -8.99
CA GLU A 46 -2.89 6.44 -8.62
C GLU A 46 -1.36 6.38 -8.41
N TYR A 47 -0.87 5.29 -7.83
CA TYR A 47 0.56 5.07 -7.65
C TYR A 47 1.31 4.96 -8.98
N ILE A 48 0.80 4.21 -9.95
CA ILE A 48 1.46 4.02 -11.26
C ILE A 48 1.61 5.36 -12.01
N LYS A 49 0.64 6.26 -11.89
CA LYS A 49 0.68 7.59 -12.54
C LYS A 49 1.81 8.51 -12.05
N ILE A 50 2.42 8.20 -10.91
CA ILE A 50 3.49 9.03 -10.36
C ILE A 50 4.84 8.54 -10.89
N PRO A 51 5.60 9.30 -11.68
CA PRO A 51 6.88 8.87 -12.26
C PRO A 51 8.04 9.07 -11.26
N ASN A 52 7.89 8.57 -10.04
CA ASN A 52 8.85 8.67 -8.96
C ASN A 52 9.97 7.64 -9.10
N LYS A 53 10.89 7.91 -10.00
CA LYS A 53 12.08 7.07 -10.20
C LYS A 53 13.04 7.14 -9.01
N SER A 54 13.80 6.06 -8.82
CA SER A 54 14.89 6.04 -7.85
C SER A 54 15.89 7.18 -8.13
N PRO A 55 16.49 7.79 -7.11
CA PRO A 55 17.47 8.87 -7.26
C PRO A 55 18.62 8.56 -8.22
N SER A 56 18.99 7.29 -8.35
CA SER A 56 20.02 6.86 -9.30
C SER A 56 19.66 7.10 -10.77
N PHE A 57 18.37 7.25 -11.06
CA PHE A 57 17.83 7.44 -12.41
C PHE A 57 17.15 8.79 -12.61
N ASP A 58 17.09 9.60 -11.55
CA ASP A 58 16.45 10.91 -11.57
C ASP A 58 17.24 11.89 -10.68
N PRO A 59 18.21 12.60 -11.23
CA PRO A 59 18.98 13.60 -10.48
C PRO A 59 18.11 14.70 -9.86
N GLU A 60 16.95 15.00 -10.47
CA GLU A 60 16.01 16.03 -10.02
C GLU A 60 14.92 15.49 -9.08
N TRP A 61 15.08 14.30 -8.54
CA TRP A 61 14.08 13.61 -7.73
C TRP A 61 13.51 14.46 -6.56
N LYS A 62 14.32 15.37 -6.01
CA LYS A 62 13.88 16.32 -4.97
C LYS A 62 13.05 17.46 -5.57
N ALA A 63 13.50 18.00 -6.69
CA ALA A 63 12.92 19.22 -7.27
C ALA A 63 11.59 18.95 -8.00
N ASN A 64 11.43 17.76 -8.61
CA ASN A 64 10.23 17.44 -9.37
C ASN A 64 8.99 17.08 -8.49
N GLY A 65 9.18 16.85 -7.19
CA GLY A 65 8.11 16.58 -6.22
C GLY A 65 7.42 15.22 -6.39
N HIS A 66 7.92 14.32 -7.23
CA HIS A 66 7.30 13.01 -7.43
C HIS A 66 7.44 12.12 -6.20
N MET A 67 8.57 12.23 -5.49
CA MET A 67 8.81 11.49 -4.26
C MET A 67 7.84 11.92 -3.14
N ASP A 68 7.58 13.22 -3.02
CA ASP A 68 6.62 13.75 -2.05
C ASP A 68 5.18 13.30 -2.38
N ARG A 69 4.83 13.26 -3.66
CA ARG A 69 3.52 12.78 -4.10
C ARG A 69 3.30 11.31 -3.73
N VAL A 70 4.28 10.44 -3.99
CA VAL A 70 4.15 9.01 -3.64
C VAL A 70 4.17 8.79 -2.13
N LEU A 71 4.98 9.56 -1.40
CA LEU A 71 5.00 9.53 0.07
C LEU A 71 3.62 9.88 0.65
N ASN A 72 3.03 10.97 0.16
CA ASN A 72 1.69 11.41 0.59
C ASN A 72 0.61 10.38 0.24
N LEU A 73 0.66 9.80 -0.97
CA LEU A 73 -0.28 8.74 -1.37
C LEU A 73 -0.18 7.53 -0.44
N ALA A 74 1.04 7.02 -0.23
CA ALA A 74 1.29 5.83 0.57
C ALA A 74 0.93 6.03 2.05
N THR A 75 1.31 7.17 2.63
CA THR A 75 1.03 7.46 4.05
C THR A 75 -0.45 7.72 4.30
N LYS A 76 -1.14 8.38 3.37
CA LYS A 76 -2.59 8.57 3.45
C LYS A 76 -3.30 7.20 3.42
N TRP A 77 -2.99 6.39 2.41
CA TRP A 77 -3.59 5.06 2.27
C TRP A 77 -3.31 4.17 3.49
N ALA A 78 -2.07 4.17 3.99
CA ALA A 78 -1.72 3.41 5.17
C ALA A 78 -2.52 3.84 6.40
N LYS A 79 -2.64 5.15 6.68
CA LYS A 79 -3.43 5.66 7.80
C LYS A 79 -4.90 5.27 7.75
N GLU A 80 -5.46 5.12 6.56
CA GLU A 80 -6.85 4.71 6.36
C GLU A 80 -7.07 3.19 6.58
N HIS A 81 -5.98 2.38 6.53
CA HIS A 81 -6.05 0.92 6.51
C HIS A 81 -5.25 0.22 7.62
N LEU A 82 -4.49 0.97 8.41
CA LEU A 82 -3.74 0.40 9.53
C LEU A 82 -4.69 -0.12 10.62
N PRO A 83 -4.34 -1.25 11.26
CA PRO A 83 -5.11 -1.74 12.40
C PRO A 83 -4.98 -0.82 13.61
N ASP A 84 -5.93 -0.92 14.54
CA ASP A 84 -5.90 -0.18 15.79
C ASP A 84 -4.59 -0.44 16.57
N GLY A 85 -3.99 0.62 17.06
CA GLY A 85 -2.73 0.58 17.82
C GLY A 85 -1.47 0.56 16.96
N ALA A 86 -1.58 0.51 15.64
CA ALA A 86 -0.42 0.66 14.77
C ALA A 86 0.07 2.12 14.74
N GLU A 87 1.39 2.29 14.68
CA GLU A 87 2.05 3.58 14.58
C GLU A 87 2.74 3.74 13.22
N LEU A 88 2.48 4.86 12.55
CA LEU A 88 3.15 5.23 11.31
C LEU A 88 4.03 6.46 11.53
N THR A 89 5.30 6.32 11.22
CA THR A 89 6.28 7.41 11.28
C THR A 89 6.96 7.58 9.93
N VAL A 90 7.06 8.82 9.47
CA VAL A 90 7.93 9.18 8.33
C VAL A 90 9.25 9.70 8.88
N LYS A 91 10.35 9.14 8.41
CA LYS A 91 11.71 9.61 8.70
C LYS A 91 12.30 10.23 7.45
N GLU A 92 12.75 11.45 7.60
CA GLU A 92 13.48 12.18 6.58
C GLU A 92 14.92 12.39 7.03
N SER A 93 15.84 12.34 6.10
CA SER A 93 17.24 12.60 6.33
C SER A 93 17.81 13.36 5.14
N ASP A 94 18.71 14.31 5.40
CA ASP A 94 19.25 15.13 4.35
C ASP A 94 19.97 14.30 3.27
N GLY A 95 19.66 14.61 2.01
CA GLY A 95 20.22 13.92 0.85
C GLY A 95 19.72 12.48 0.62
N ARG A 96 18.72 12.00 1.39
CA ARG A 96 18.12 10.67 1.25
C ARG A 96 16.63 10.74 0.96
N THR A 97 16.11 9.67 0.34
CA THR A 97 14.67 9.49 0.17
C THR A 97 14.01 9.23 1.53
N PRO A 98 12.74 9.65 1.69
CA PRO A 98 11.98 9.39 2.91
C PRO A 98 11.82 7.89 3.20
N LEU A 99 11.72 7.55 4.48
CA LEU A 99 11.44 6.21 4.97
C LEU A 99 10.12 6.21 5.73
N ILE A 100 9.19 5.34 5.35
CA ILE A 100 7.96 5.07 6.10
C ILE A 100 8.22 3.87 7.01
N LEU A 101 8.04 4.07 8.30
CA LEU A 101 8.08 3.02 9.32
C LEU A 101 6.66 2.79 9.83
N ILE A 102 6.25 1.54 9.84
CA ILE A 102 4.97 1.12 10.42
C ILE A 102 5.27 0.06 11.46
N ASP A 103 4.88 0.34 12.70
CA ASP A 103 4.95 -0.61 13.82
C ASP A 103 3.54 -1.07 14.17
N ILE A 104 3.35 -2.39 14.13
CA ILE A 104 2.06 -3.02 14.44
C ILE A 104 2.29 -3.91 15.66
N PRO A 105 1.79 -3.52 16.84
CA PRO A 105 2.01 -4.28 18.05
C PRO A 105 1.32 -5.65 17.98
N GLY A 106 2.00 -6.66 18.49
CA GLY A 106 1.48 -8.02 18.64
C GLY A 106 1.61 -8.52 20.07
N ASP A 107 0.88 -9.58 20.37
CA ASP A 107 0.83 -10.20 21.70
C ASP A 107 1.72 -11.45 21.84
N ARG A 108 2.46 -11.81 20.78
CA ARG A 108 3.41 -12.93 20.78
C ARG A 108 4.85 -12.45 20.80
N LYS A 109 5.74 -13.29 21.33
CA LYS A 109 7.19 -13.01 21.32
C LYS A 109 7.74 -13.10 19.89
N GLY A 110 8.65 -12.18 19.59
CA GLY A 110 9.32 -12.08 18.29
C GLY A 110 8.76 -10.95 17.45
N ASN A 111 9.55 -10.55 16.46
CA ASN A 111 9.18 -9.51 15.49
C ASN A 111 9.28 -10.06 14.08
N ILE A 112 8.41 -9.59 13.20
CA ILE A 112 8.49 -9.83 11.77
C ILE A 112 8.83 -8.51 11.12
N LEU A 113 9.97 -8.45 10.42
CA LEU A 113 10.34 -7.30 9.62
C LEU A 113 9.90 -7.53 8.17
N MET A 114 9.09 -6.64 7.65
CA MET A 114 8.72 -6.60 6.24
C MET A 114 9.39 -5.39 5.59
N TYR A 115 9.94 -5.59 4.39
CA TYR A 115 10.57 -4.54 3.61
C TYR A 115 9.89 -4.39 2.26
N GLY A 116 9.77 -3.16 1.82
CA GLY A 116 9.31 -2.80 0.47
C GLY A 116 9.85 -1.44 0.08
N HIS A 117 9.76 -1.10 -1.20
CA HIS A 117 10.13 0.22 -1.69
C HIS A 117 9.08 0.77 -2.65
N LEU A 118 9.00 2.10 -2.73
CA LEU A 118 8.02 2.82 -3.55
C LEU A 118 8.65 3.49 -4.78
N ASP A 119 9.97 3.68 -4.79
CA ASP A 119 10.65 4.22 -5.94
C ASP A 119 10.69 3.23 -7.11
N LYS A 120 10.74 3.76 -8.31
CA LYS A 120 10.58 2.99 -9.55
C LYS A 120 11.86 2.96 -10.36
N GLN A 121 11.95 1.93 -11.20
CA GLN A 121 12.97 1.82 -12.25
C GLN A 121 12.68 2.83 -13.39
N PRO A 122 13.64 3.08 -14.28
CA PRO A 122 13.41 3.86 -15.50
C PRO A 122 12.28 3.28 -16.35
N GLU A 123 11.73 4.13 -17.18
CA GLU A 123 10.70 3.77 -18.15
C GLU A 123 11.17 2.64 -19.07
N MET A 124 10.35 1.60 -19.19
CA MET A 124 10.54 0.57 -20.20
C MET A 124 10.00 1.05 -21.55
N GLU A 125 10.60 0.56 -22.62
CA GLU A 125 10.17 0.80 -24.01
C GLU A 125 9.41 -0.40 -24.57
N GLY A 126 8.81 -0.24 -25.76
CA GLY A 126 8.12 -1.33 -26.46
C GLY A 126 6.71 -1.62 -25.97
N TRP A 127 6.05 -0.63 -25.39
CA TRP A 127 4.66 -0.72 -24.98
C TRP A 127 3.74 -0.91 -26.19
N ASN A 128 2.69 -1.71 -26.04
CA ASN A 128 1.63 -1.80 -27.03
C ASN A 128 0.86 -0.48 -27.12
N GLU A 129 0.15 -0.29 -28.24
CA GLU A 129 -0.68 0.90 -28.46
C GLU A 129 -1.68 1.10 -27.31
N GLY A 130 -1.77 2.32 -26.81
CA GLY A 130 -2.61 2.71 -25.67
C GLY A 130 -2.07 2.35 -24.29
N LEU A 131 -0.89 1.72 -24.21
CA LEU A 131 -0.20 1.44 -22.95
C LEU A 131 1.04 2.33 -22.79
N GLY A 132 1.49 2.50 -21.56
CA GLY A 132 2.69 3.30 -21.24
C GLY A 132 3.10 3.15 -19.78
N PRO A 133 4.32 3.56 -19.43
CA PRO A 133 4.91 3.30 -18.11
C PRO A 133 4.14 3.97 -16.96
N TRP A 134 3.47 5.09 -17.24
CA TRP A 134 2.73 5.88 -16.23
C TRP A 134 1.22 5.96 -16.53
N SER A 135 0.74 5.08 -17.41
CA SER A 135 -0.65 5.03 -17.88
C SER A 135 -1.29 3.70 -17.48
N PRO A 136 -1.78 3.57 -16.24
CA PRO A 136 -2.35 2.32 -15.77
C PRO A 136 -3.63 2.00 -16.55
N VAL A 137 -3.73 0.78 -17.03
CA VAL A 137 -4.88 0.24 -17.76
C VAL A 137 -5.24 -1.13 -17.21
N MET A 138 -6.49 -1.33 -16.87
CA MET A 138 -7.01 -2.66 -16.55
C MET A 138 -7.57 -3.29 -17.81
N LYS A 139 -6.96 -4.41 -18.24
CA LYS A 139 -7.41 -5.16 -19.41
C LYS A 139 -7.35 -6.65 -19.14
N ASP A 140 -8.43 -7.37 -19.39
CA ASP A 140 -8.51 -8.83 -19.20
C ASP A 140 -8.05 -9.31 -17.81
N GLY A 141 -8.42 -8.56 -16.76
CA GLY A 141 -8.06 -8.87 -15.38
C GLY A 141 -6.58 -8.60 -15.02
N LYS A 142 -5.85 -7.88 -15.87
CA LYS A 142 -4.43 -7.50 -15.66
C LYS A 142 -4.31 -5.98 -15.64
N LEU A 143 -3.55 -5.50 -14.67
CA LEU A 143 -3.12 -4.10 -14.57
C LEU A 143 -1.78 -3.93 -15.25
#